data_45ab983e389fafa069f83945941cbe0c
#
_entry.id   45ab983e389fafa069f83945941cbe0c
#
_cell.length_a   1.000
_cell.length_b   1.000
_cell.length_c   1.000
_cell.angle_alpha   90.00
_cell.angle_beta   90.00
_cell.angle_gamma   90.00
#
_symmetry.space_group_name_H-M   'P 1'
#
loop_
_entity.id
_entity.type
_entity.pdbx_description
1 polymer ?
#
loop_
_entity_poly.entity_id
_entity_poly.type
_entity_poly.pdbx_seq_one_letter_code
_entity_poly.pdbx_strand_id
1 'polypeptide(L)'
;MSTVNCQLSAAQDIQRFSERQIIGTARYVGMGGAMTAIGGDPSAVQDNPAGLGLYRRNEVMLTLDETIDQTTQLESEDIYQRARLALPQVSAIWAWGHPNKQRGMIYNNFMFSIQRLANFNRNVVVEGAGMGMVETICETTSGLAEEFLVDKPWDDIDVGWLSILGYEGYLINPAEDDQWTPAVKFTDGALSVSETGSADQYTISWASNISNQWYVGLTLNIPTITYSKQVSLQETNRINSAELKSMYYASGVGVSGSIGLIYRPIRYLRIGASFQTPTAMQLSVQTEGDMYSSINGQKFEVLTPSSGTMSMEMISPLRTSFSVAGQIGDYAMLAVQYDYAHSAEMEDVHTLRVGAEVQAYRGLFLNAGYVYESSFMREDPIWMLGYNDIRTDMDYRYTPHSQYASLGIGYRSDVVVAQVAYQYRWQTLHQYASEMQLIPMDVSTRTHRIVATLAWRF
;
A
#
# COMPACT_ATOMS: atom_id res chain seq x y z
N MET A 1 12.23 28.69 -5.72
CA MET A 1 11.71 27.34 -5.41
C MET A 1 11.49 26.68 -6.75
N SER A 2 12.43 25.88 -7.21
CA SER A 2 12.30 25.16 -8.47
C SER A 2 11.49 23.89 -8.20
N THR A 3 10.35 23.77 -8.85
CA THR A 3 9.60 22.51 -8.94
C THR A 3 10.44 21.59 -9.85
N VAL A 4 11.28 20.78 -9.27
CA VAL A 4 11.93 19.68 -9.99
C VAL A 4 10.81 18.75 -10.44
N ASN A 5 10.64 18.57 -11.74
CA ASN A 5 9.68 17.65 -12.34
C ASN A 5 10.14 16.20 -12.09
N CYS A 6 9.86 15.67 -10.90
CA CYS A 6 10.04 14.27 -10.55
C CYS A 6 8.81 13.49 -11.03
N GLN A 7 8.57 13.39 -12.35
CA GLN A 7 7.32 12.81 -12.89
C GLN A 7 7.34 11.29 -13.03
N LEU A 8 8.48 10.63 -13.06
CA LEU A 8 8.56 9.18 -13.35
C LEU A 8 8.79 8.31 -12.13
N SER A 9 9.57 8.73 -11.15
CA SER A 9 9.64 8.07 -9.83
C SER A 9 8.33 8.17 -9.04
N ALA A 10 7.43 9.08 -9.44
CA ALA A 10 6.10 9.23 -8.87
C ALA A 10 5.21 7.99 -9.06
N ALA A 11 5.31 7.24 -10.15
CA ALA A 11 4.39 6.13 -10.43
C ALA A 11 4.49 4.98 -9.40
N GLN A 12 5.72 4.59 -8.98
CA GLN A 12 5.89 3.60 -7.92
C GLN A 12 5.39 4.09 -6.57
N ASP A 13 5.63 5.37 -6.26
CA ASP A 13 5.18 5.96 -5.01
C ASP A 13 3.66 6.12 -5.01
N ILE A 14 3.05 6.52 -6.14
CA ILE A 14 1.59 6.58 -6.29
C ILE A 14 0.98 5.19 -6.05
N GLN A 15 1.55 4.14 -6.64
CA GLN A 15 1.11 2.78 -6.40
C GLN A 15 1.24 2.40 -4.92
N ARG A 16 2.43 2.55 -4.35
CA ARG A 16 2.73 2.16 -2.97
C ARG A 16 1.82 2.87 -1.98
N PHE A 17 1.67 4.19 -2.13
CA PHE A 17 0.87 5.00 -1.21
C PHE A 17 -0.64 4.94 -1.49
N SER A 18 -1.04 4.42 -2.65
CA SER A 18 -2.44 4.14 -3.00
C SER A 18 -2.91 2.73 -2.63
N GLU A 19 -1.99 1.83 -2.27
CA GLU A 19 -2.32 0.48 -1.83
C GLU A 19 -3.28 0.52 -0.63
N ARG A 20 -4.33 -0.28 -0.68
CA ARG A 20 -5.23 -0.51 0.45
C ARG A 20 -5.24 -1.97 0.81
N GLN A 21 -4.81 -2.25 2.01
CA GLN A 21 -4.87 -3.59 2.56
C GLN A 21 -6.20 -3.79 3.29
N ILE A 22 -6.62 -5.05 3.44
CA ILE A 22 -7.81 -5.38 4.23
C ILE A 22 -7.42 -5.37 5.71
N ILE A 23 -7.47 -4.17 6.28
CA ILE A 23 -7.13 -3.87 7.67
C ILE A 23 -8.34 -3.22 8.34
N GLY A 24 -8.62 -3.61 9.58
CA GLY A 24 -9.74 -3.06 10.35
C GLY A 24 -10.21 -3.99 11.43
N THR A 25 -11.49 -3.94 11.76
CA THR A 25 -12.10 -4.80 12.78
C THR A 25 -11.98 -6.29 12.43
N ALA A 26 -11.99 -7.15 13.44
CA ALA A 26 -11.94 -8.59 13.23
C ALA A 26 -13.12 -9.10 12.37
N ARG A 27 -14.30 -8.49 12.46
CA ARG A 27 -15.44 -8.82 11.59
C ARG A 27 -15.17 -8.45 10.15
N TYR A 28 -14.67 -7.24 9.90
CA TYR A 28 -14.33 -6.76 8.55
C TYR A 28 -13.27 -7.65 7.91
N VAL A 29 -12.20 -7.92 8.63
CA VAL A 29 -11.12 -8.81 8.16
C VAL A 29 -11.62 -10.24 7.96
N GLY A 30 -12.37 -10.78 8.92
CA GLY A 30 -12.92 -12.14 8.84
C GLY A 30 -13.87 -12.36 7.66
N MET A 31 -14.55 -11.30 7.19
CA MET A 31 -15.40 -11.32 6.00
C MET A 31 -14.67 -10.93 4.70
N GLY A 32 -13.34 -10.87 4.71
CA GLY A 32 -12.56 -10.42 3.55
C GLY A 32 -12.89 -9.00 3.09
N GLY A 33 -13.42 -8.15 3.97
CA GLY A 33 -13.84 -6.79 3.63
C GLY A 33 -15.09 -6.68 2.74
N ALA A 34 -15.82 -7.76 2.46
CA ALA A 34 -17.03 -7.76 1.60
C ALA A 34 -18.24 -7.16 2.33
N MET A 35 -18.17 -5.88 2.72
CA MET A 35 -19.13 -5.26 3.63
C MET A 35 -19.83 -4.00 3.08
N THR A 36 -19.63 -3.62 1.82
CA THR A 36 -20.24 -2.43 1.19
C THR A 36 -21.77 -2.45 1.21
N ALA A 37 -22.42 -3.62 1.04
CA ALA A 37 -23.88 -3.77 1.16
C ALA A 37 -24.32 -4.17 2.58
N ILE A 38 -23.44 -4.75 3.38
CA ILE A 38 -23.74 -5.24 4.73
C ILE A 38 -23.77 -4.09 5.73
N GLY A 39 -22.68 -3.30 5.80
CA GLY A 39 -22.50 -2.21 6.75
C GLY A 39 -22.52 -2.65 8.22
N GLY A 40 -22.75 -1.69 9.13
CA GLY A 40 -22.80 -1.95 10.58
C GLY A 40 -21.46 -2.40 11.17
N ASP A 41 -20.39 -1.86 10.62
CA ASP A 41 -19.01 -2.02 11.07
C ASP A 41 -18.22 -0.73 10.76
N PRO A 42 -17.43 -0.17 11.67
CA PRO A 42 -16.74 1.09 11.43
C PRO A 42 -15.67 0.98 10.33
N SER A 43 -15.05 -0.19 10.15
CA SER A 43 -14.11 -0.39 9.04
C SER A 43 -14.80 -0.39 7.68
N ALA A 44 -16.03 -0.89 7.60
CA ALA A 44 -16.81 -0.88 6.35
C ALA A 44 -17.20 0.54 5.89
N VAL A 45 -17.18 1.53 6.78
CA VAL A 45 -17.47 2.94 6.44
C VAL A 45 -16.43 3.51 5.47
N GLN A 46 -15.19 3.04 5.50
CA GLN A 46 -14.16 3.42 4.51
C GLN A 46 -14.54 3.01 3.09
N ASP A 47 -15.20 1.84 2.94
CA ASP A 47 -15.65 1.34 1.62
C ASP A 47 -17.00 1.94 1.25
N ASN A 48 -17.96 2.04 2.21
CA ASN A 48 -19.28 2.62 2.00
C ASN A 48 -19.80 3.35 3.24
N PRO A 49 -19.82 4.70 3.24
CA PRO A 49 -20.30 5.47 4.39
C PRO A 49 -21.78 5.21 4.75
N ALA A 50 -22.61 4.75 3.83
CA ALA A 50 -24.00 4.42 4.12
C ALA A 50 -24.14 3.29 5.16
N GLY A 51 -23.11 2.44 5.30
CA GLY A 51 -23.03 1.38 6.30
C GLY A 51 -23.14 1.88 7.75
N LEU A 52 -22.75 3.12 8.00
CA LEU A 52 -22.92 3.79 9.29
C LEU A 52 -24.39 3.99 9.66
N GLY A 53 -25.28 4.15 8.69
CA GLY A 53 -26.73 4.30 8.90
C GLY A 53 -27.43 3.10 9.52
N LEU A 54 -26.76 1.97 9.67
CA LEU A 54 -27.29 0.75 10.29
C LEU A 54 -27.16 0.73 11.83
N TYR A 55 -26.34 1.61 12.39
CA TYR A 55 -26.19 1.72 13.82
C TYR A 55 -27.45 2.30 14.49
N ARG A 56 -27.79 1.75 15.67
CA ARG A 56 -28.96 2.13 16.45
C ARG A 56 -28.61 2.46 17.91
N ARG A 57 -27.35 2.30 18.29
CA ARG A 57 -26.79 2.59 19.62
C ARG A 57 -25.43 3.24 19.44
N ASN A 58 -25.01 3.99 20.42
CA ASN A 58 -23.65 4.48 20.50
C ASN A 58 -22.68 3.32 20.69
N GLU A 59 -21.51 3.41 20.10
CA GLU A 59 -20.51 2.35 20.17
C GLU A 59 -19.10 2.95 20.17
N VAL A 60 -18.24 2.47 21.03
CA VAL A 60 -16.79 2.73 20.98
C VAL A 60 -16.09 1.41 20.72
N MET A 61 -15.14 1.40 19.80
CA MET A 61 -14.48 0.18 19.35
C MET A 61 -12.97 0.37 19.27
N LEU A 62 -12.25 -0.66 19.70
CA LEU A 62 -10.80 -0.77 19.66
C LEU A 62 -10.41 -2.08 18.98
N THR A 63 -9.42 -2.02 18.09
CA THR A 63 -8.87 -3.19 17.41
C THR A 63 -7.37 -3.25 17.60
N LEU A 64 -6.87 -4.44 17.92
CA LEU A 64 -5.45 -4.80 17.95
C LEU A 64 -5.19 -5.83 16.85
N ASP A 65 -4.04 -5.76 16.21
CA ASP A 65 -3.58 -6.78 15.28
C ASP A 65 -2.12 -7.17 15.52
N GLU A 66 -1.85 -8.45 15.28
CA GLU A 66 -0.49 -8.98 15.14
C GLU A 66 -0.31 -9.47 13.71
N THR A 67 0.71 -8.96 13.05
CA THR A 67 1.05 -9.31 11.66
C THR A 67 2.43 -9.94 11.63
N ILE A 68 2.54 -11.09 10.95
CA ILE A 68 3.78 -11.82 10.69
C ILE A 68 3.95 -11.89 9.19
N ASP A 69 4.93 -11.17 8.67
CA ASP A 69 5.31 -11.20 7.26
C ASP A 69 6.48 -12.16 7.05
N GLN A 70 6.35 -13.03 6.06
CA GLN A 70 7.37 -13.98 5.63
C GLN A 70 7.70 -13.72 4.16
N THR A 71 8.96 -13.54 3.86
CA THR A 71 9.46 -13.32 2.51
C THR A 71 10.52 -14.37 2.18
N THR A 72 10.39 -15.01 1.02
CA THR A 72 11.30 -16.06 0.56
C THR A 72 11.56 -15.87 -0.92
N GLN A 73 12.82 -15.79 -1.34
CA GLN A 73 13.18 -15.90 -2.75
C GLN A 73 12.93 -17.33 -3.21
N LEU A 74 12.26 -17.53 -4.35
CA LEU A 74 11.83 -18.87 -4.78
C LEU A 74 12.99 -19.85 -5.06
N GLU A 75 14.17 -19.32 -5.37
CA GLU A 75 15.38 -20.11 -5.62
C GLU A 75 16.28 -20.26 -4.37
N SER A 76 15.89 -19.70 -3.22
CA SER A 76 16.61 -19.76 -1.95
C SER A 76 15.77 -20.44 -0.87
N GLU A 77 16.44 -21.13 0.07
CA GLU A 77 15.80 -21.68 1.28
C GLU A 77 15.67 -20.65 2.41
N ASP A 78 16.21 -19.46 2.24
CA ASP A 78 16.21 -18.42 3.27
C ASP A 78 14.84 -17.79 3.43
N ILE A 79 14.34 -17.77 4.67
CA ILE A 79 13.06 -17.15 5.05
C ILE A 79 13.34 -15.95 5.93
N TYR A 80 12.96 -14.77 5.45
CA TYR A 80 12.99 -13.54 6.25
C TYR A 80 11.63 -13.36 6.90
N GLN A 81 11.62 -13.25 8.24
CA GLN A 81 10.38 -13.14 9.01
C GLN A 81 10.40 -11.90 9.90
N ARG A 82 9.26 -11.20 9.96
CA ARG A 82 9.06 -10.04 10.83
C ARG A 82 7.68 -10.08 11.48
N ALA A 83 7.65 -10.04 12.81
CA ALA A 83 6.40 -9.94 13.58
C ALA A 83 6.21 -8.53 14.14
N ARG A 84 4.95 -8.09 14.20
CA ARG A 84 4.59 -6.76 14.72
C ARG A 84 3.19 -6.74 15.29
N LEU A 85 3.08 -6.09 16.45
CA LEU A 85 1.81 -5.72 17.10
C LEU A 85 1.46 -4.27 16.76
N ALA A 86 0.21 -4.01 16.41
CA ALA A 86 -0.29 -2.66 16.10
C ALA A 86 -1.71 -2.42 16.61
N LEU A 87 -2.11 -1.14 16.61
CA LEU A 87 -3.46 -0.66 16.87
C LEU A 87 -4.06 -0.11 15.57
N PRO A 88 -4.62 -0.99 14.71
CA PRO A 88 -5.04 -0.58 13.38
C PRO A 88 -6.30 0.27 13.37
N GLN A 89 -7.13 0.23 14.43
CA GLN A 89 -8.37 1.01 14.43
C GLN A 89 -8.85 1.37 15.82
N VAL A 90 -9.30 2.63 15.94
CA VAL A 90 -10.10 3.18 17.03
C VAL A 90 -11.27 3.92 16.43
N SER A 91 -12.49 3.70 16.91
CA SER A 91 -13.67 4.40 16.41
C SER A 91 -14.68 4.72 17.50
N ALA A 92 -15.39 5.83 17.34
CA ALA A 92 -16.50 6.24 18.18
C ALA A 92 -17.70 6.60 17.28
N ILE A 93 -18.85 6.04 17.62
CA ILE A 93 -20.09 6.16 16.84
C ILE A 93 -21.18 6.70 17.76
N TRP A 94 -21.89 7.69 17.28
CA TRP A 94 -23.06 8.29 17.91
C TRP A 94 -24.27 8.07 17.01
N ALA A 95 -25.31 7.44 17.56
CA ALA A 95 -26.55 7.14 16.88
C ALA A 95 -27.71 7.92 17.51
N TRP A 96 -28.27 8.85 16.75
CA TRP A 96 -29.47 9.60 17.15
C TRP A 96 -30.65 9.18 16.31
N GLY A 97 -31.74 8.78 16.93
CA GLY A 97 -32.91 8.35 16.19
C GLY A 97 -34.19 8.29 17.00
N HIS A 98 -35.26 8.05 16.27
CA HIS A 98 -36.59 7.84 16.81
C HIS A 98 -37.04 6.40 16.53
N PRO A 99 -36.83 5.45 17.49
CA PRO A 99 -37.13 4.03 17.27
C PRO A 99 -38.56 3.73 16.85
N ASN A 100 -39.50 4.58 17.26
CA ASN A 100 -40.94 4.44 16.97
C ASN A 100 -41.34 5.01 15.58
N LYS A 101 -40.42 5.69 14.89
CA LYS A 101 -40.67 6.27 13.57
C LYS A 101 -40.48 5.21 12.50
N GLN A 102 -41.48 4.98 11.64
CA GLN A 102 -41.39 3.97 10.58
C GLN A 102 -41.09 4.54 9.20
N ARG A 103 -41.27 5.84 8.98
CA ARG A 103 -41.05 6.50 7.69
C ARG A 103 -40.22 7.76 7.81
N GLY A 104 -39.53 8.12 6.73
CA GLY A 104 -38.62 9.24 6.66
C GLY A 104 -37.28 8.94 7.34
N MET A 105 -36.57 9.95 7.78
CA MET A 105 -35.32 9.81 8.50
C MET A 105 -35.55 9.21 9.90
N ILE A 106 -35.09 7.99 10.13
CA ILE A 106 -35.29 7.25 11.37
C ILE A 106 -34.09 7.42 12.30
N TYR A 107 -32.89 7.27 11.76
CA TYR A 107 -31.62 7.48 12.47
C TYR A 107 -30.71 8.39 11.67
N ASN A 108 -29.95 9.22 12.37
CA ASN A 108 -28.80 9.97 11.88
C ASN A 108 -27.61 9.61 12.75
N ASN A 109 -26.58 9.13 12.13
CA ASN A 109 -25.40 8.62 12.81
C ASN A 109 -24.17 9.41 12.41
N PHE A 110 -23.27 9.63 13.38
CA PHE A 110 -21.97 10.24 13.18
C PHE A 110 -20.88 9.29 13.66
N MET A 111 -19.73 9.36 13.03
CA MET A 111 -18.56 8.58 13.41
C MET A 111 -17.30 9.43 13.29
N PHE A 112 -16.43 9.26 14.27
CA PHE A 112 -15.02 9.60 14.17
C PHE A 112 -14.23 8.30 14.27
N SER A 113 -13.25 8.11 13.38
CA SER A 113 -12.41 6.92 13.36
C SER A 113 -10.98 7.27 12.94
N ILE A 114 -10.03 6.56 13.54
CA ILE A 114 -8.66 6.48 13.08
C ILE A 114 -8.46 5.04 12.64
N GLN A 115 -8.05 4.84 11.38
CA GLN A 115 -7.88 3.52 10.81
C GLN A 115 -6.63 3.43 9.95
N ARG A 116 -5.90 2.34 10.07
CA ARG A 116 -4.78 2.00 9.17
C ARG A 116 -5.32 1.54 7.82
N LEU A 117 -4.80 2.13 6.74
CA LEU A 117 -5.13 1.76 5.36
C LEU A 117 -4.14 0.75 4.80
N ALA A 118 -2.86 0.96 5.07
CA ALA A 118 -1.79 0.11 4.58
C ALA A 118 -0.61 0.10 5.57
N ASN A 119 0.14 -0.97 5.48
CA ASN A 119 1.36 -1.19 6.23
C ASN A 119 2.49 -1.45 5.23
N PHE A 120 3.49 -0.60 5.23
CA PHE A 120 4.59 -0.63 4.25
C PHE A 120 5.79 -1.47 4.69
N ASN A 121 5.72 -2.11 5.86
CA ASN A 121 6.86 -2.85 6.37
C ASN A 121 7.13 -4.11 5.53
N ARG A 122 8.31 -4.13 4.93
CA ARG A 122 8.79 -5.22 4.09
C ARG A 122 10.31 -5.34 4.24
N ASN A 123 10.80 -6.55 4.33
CA ASN A 123 12.22 -6.85 4.20
C ASN A 123 12.38 -7.90 3.10
N VAL A 124 13.22 -7.62 2.13
CA VAL A 124 13.53 -8.52 1.02
C VAL A 124 15.04 -8.56 0.89
N VAL A 125 15.58 -9.75 0.79
CA VAL A 125 16.95 -9.98 0.37
C VAL A 125 16.89 -10.98 -0.77
N VAL A 126 17.47 -10.63 -1.91
CA VAL A 126 17.57 -11.49 -3.08
C VAL A 126 19.00 -11.47 -3.60
N GLU A 127 19.46 -12.64 -4.02
CA GLU A 127 20.79 -12.85 -4.57
C GLU A 127 20.66 -13.44 -5.98
N GLY A 128 21.60 -13.08 -6.84
CA GLY A 128 21.60 -13.58 -8.21
C GLY A 128 22.80 -13.10 -9.01
N ALA A 129 22.90 -13.57 -10.23
CA ALA A 129 23.91 -13.15 -11.19
C ALA A 129 23.44 -11.89 -11.95
N GLY A 130 24.36 -10.92 -12.12
CA GLY A 130 24.14 -9.77 -13.01
C GLY A 130 22.94 -8.91 -12.65
N MET A 131 23.03 -8.15 -11.55
CA MET A 131 21.98 -7.24 -11.12
C MET A 131 21.82 -6.03 -12.05
N GLY A 132 22.84 -5.70 -12.87
CA GLY A 132 22.78 -4.65 -13.88
C GLY A 132 22.86 -3.23 -13.33
N MET A 133 23.44 -3.04 -12.14
CA MET A 133 23.63 -1.71 -11.53
C MET A 133 24.48 -0.80 -12.43
N VAL A 134 25.65 -1.28 -12.82
CA VAL A 134 26.58 -0.46 -13.61
C VAL A 134 26.05 -0.20 -15.02
N GLU A 135 25.41 -1.20 -15.61
CA GLU A 135 24.74 -1.06 -16.91
C GLU A 135 23.62 -0.01 -16.87
N THR A 136 22.81 0.00 -15.81
CA THR A 136 21.76 1.02 -15.58
C THR A 136 22.39 2.41 -15.40
N ILE A 137 23.48 2.53 -14.66
CA ILE A 137 24.19 3.81 -14.51
C ILE A 137 24.71 4.29 -15.86
N CYS A 138 25.28 3.42 -16.71
CA CYS A 138 25.72 3.78 -18.05
C CYS A 138 24.57 4.29 -18.92
N GLU A 139 23.42 3.60 -18.89
CA GLU A 139 22.24 4.01 -19.66
C GLU A 139 21.67 5.34 -19.17
N THR A 140 21.57 5.52 -17.85
CA THR A 140 21.12 6.78 -17.22
C THR A 140 22.06 7.95 -17.52
N THR A 141 23.36 7.69 -17.74
CA THR A 141 24.36 8.71 -18.04
C THR A 141 24.49 8.99 -19.55
N SER A 142 23.90 8.13 -20.39
CA SER A 142 23.98 8.26 -21.86
C SER A 142 23.44 9.59 -22.35
N GLY A 143 24.19 10.27 -23.21
CA GLY A 143 23.87 11.60 -23.72
C GLY A 143 24.42 12.76 -22.86
N LEU A 144 25.07 12.48 -21.72
CA LEU A 144 25.80 13.47 -20.94
C LEU A 144 27.28 13.43 -21.30
N ALA A 145 27.85 14.55 -21.70
CA ALA A 145 29.29 14.67 -21.91
C ALA A 145 30.03 14.62 -20.56
N GLU A 146 31.26 14.08 -20.56
CA GLU A 146 32.07 13.92 -19.35
C GLU A 146 32.26 15.23 -18.57
N GLU A 147 32.35 16.36 -19.29
CA GLU A 147 32.52 17.69 -18.65
C GLU A 147 31.38 18.07 -17.69
N PHE A 148 30.18 17.52 -17.87
CA PHE A 148 29.03 17.77 -16.99
C PHE A 148 29.12 16.97 -15.68
N LEU A 149 29.98 15.97 -15.56
CA LEU A 149 30.15 15.16 -14.34
C LEU A 149 31.35 15.59 -13.50
N VAL A 150 32.23 16.41 -14.06
CA VAL A 150 33.43 16.93 -13.36
C VAL A 150 33.00 17.83 -12.20
N ASP A 151 33.73 17.78 -11.10
CA ASP A 151 33.50 18.58 -9.88
C ASP A 151 32.18 18.30 -9.14
N LYS A 152 31.55 17.14 -9.37
CA LYS A 152 30.37 16.65 -8.63
C LYS A 152 29.23 17.66 -8.62
N PRO A 153 28.57 17.91 -9.77
CA PRO A 153 27.54 18.95 -9.89
C PRO A 153 26.19 18.51 -9.27
N TRP A 154 26.15 18.29 -7.96
CA TRP A 154 24.96 17.80 -7.22
C TRP A 154 23.74 18.71 -7.34
N ASP A 155 23.94 20.00 -7.61
CA ASP A 155 22.88 21.00 -7.71
C ASP A 155 22.39 21.22 -9.13
N ASP A 156 22.98 20.52 -10.13
CA ASP A 156 22.59 20.63 -11.53
C ASP A 156 21.31 19.78 -11.77
N ILE A 157 20.29 20.42 -12.28
CA ILE A 157 18.98 19.78 -12.52
C ILE A 157 18.98 18.84 -13.74
N ASP A 158 19.98 18.95 -14.60
CA ASP A 158 20.11 18.14 -15.81
C ASP A 158 21.01 16.92 -15.59
N VAL A 159 21.61 16.78 -14.40
CA VAL A 159 22.52 15.70 -14.05
C VAL A 159 21.96 14.85 -12.90
N GLY A 160 21.63 13.59 -13.18
CA GLY A 160 21.16 12.64 -12.18
C GLY A 160 22.27 12.23 -11.18
N TRP A 161 21.90 12.05 -9.93
CA TRP A 161 22.86 11.65 -8.89
C TRP A 161 23.49 10.27 -9.15
N LEU A 162 22.77 9.35 -9.79
CA LEU A 162 23.35 8.05 -10.19
C LEU A 162 24.53 8.20 -11.15
N SER A 163 24.45 9.15 -12.09
CA SER A 163 25.52 9.43 -13.05
C SER A 163 26.78 9.92 -12.34
N ILE A 164 26.62 10.85 -11.39
CA ILE A 164 27.73 11.37 -10.57
C ILE A 164 28.35 10.25 -9.71
N LEU A 165 27.52 9.45 -9.04
CA LEU A 165 27.95 8.33 -8.21
C LEU A 165 28.72 7.28 -9.01
N GLY A 166 28.26 6.98 -10.23
CA GLY A 166 28.93 6.02 -11.11
C GLY A 166 30.27 6.52 -11.64
N TYR A 167 30.35 7.78 -12.05
CA TYR A 167 31.56 8.42 -12.55
C TYR A 167 32.62 8.55 -11.46
N GLU A 168 32.30 9.17 -10.36
CA GLU A 168 33.19 9.38 -9.22
C GLU A 168 33.55 8.06 -8.50
N GLY A 169 32.67 7.05 -8.60
CA GLY A 169 32.92 5.69 -8.11
C GLY A 169 33.81 4.84 -9.04
N TYR A 170 34.25 5.39 -10.17
CA TYR A 170 35.03 4.69 -11.20
C TYR A 170 34.35 3.43 -11.73
N LEU A 171 33.04 3.45 -11.86
CA LEU A 171 32.24 2.32 -12.34
C LEU A 171 31.92 2.42 -13.83
N ILE A 172 31.96 3.65 -14.38
CA ILE A 172 31.66 3.94 -15.79
C ILE A 172 32.77 4.71 -16.44
N ASN A 173 32.97 4.50 -17.75
CA ASN A 173 33.95 5.21 -18.56
C ASN A 173 33.27 5.91 -19.73
N PRO A 174 33.69 7.13 -20.12
CA PRO A 174 33.20 7.79 -21.30
C PRO A 174 33.57 7.02 -22.58
N ALA A 175 32.68 7.04 -23.56
CA ALA A 175 32.88 6.46 -24.88
C ALA A 175 32.58 7.50 -25.96
N GLU A 176 32.59 7.11 -27.26
CA GLU A 176 32.26 7.99 -28.37
C GLU A 176 30.79 8.43 -28.30
N ASP A 177 30.49 9.61 -28.85
CA ASP A 177 29.12 10.17 -28.96
C ASP A 177 28.36 10.28 -27.62
N ASP A 178 29.04 10.73 -26.56
CA ASP A 178 28.50 10.88 -25.21
C ASP A 178 27.84 9.61 -24.66
N GLN A 179 28.31 8.45 -25.13
CA GLN A 179 27.93 7.16 -24.59
C GLN A 179 28.83 6.77 -23.41
N TRP A 180 28.33 5.88 -22.58
CA TRP A 180 29.06 5.39 -21.40
C TRP A 180 29.14 3.87 -21.41
N THR A 181 30.25 3.34 -20.93
CA THR A 181 30.48 1.90 -20.86
C THR A 181 30.90 1.48 -19.46
N PRO A 182 30.50 0.26 -19.02
CA PRO A 182 30.95 -0.27 -17.74
C PRO A 182 32.48 -0.36 -17.64
N ALA A 183 33.06 0.23 -16.61
CA ALA A 183 34.49 0.10 -16.33
C ALA A 183 34.85 -1.32 -15.84
N VAL A 184 33.86 -2.00 -15.24
CA VAL A 184 33.99 -3.34 -14.67
C VAL A 184 32.71 -4.13 -14.94
N LYS A 185 32.87 -5.40 -15.30
CA LYS A 185 31.74 -6.33 -15.38
C LYS A 185 31.65 -7.15 -14.09
N PHE A 186 30.54 -7.05 -13.42
CA PHE A 186 30.24 -7.87 -12.25
C PHE A 186 29.55 -9.17 -12.66
N THR A 187 29.64 -10.20 -11.81
CA THR A 187 29.08 -11.54 -12.08
C THR A 187 28.02 -11.94 -11.06
N ASP A 188 28.13 -11.45 -9.86
CA ASP A 188 27.28 -11.81 -8.73
C ASP A 188 26.77 -10.54 -8.06
N GLY A 189 25.57 -10.59 -7.51
CA GLY A 189 25.00 -9.46 -6.80
C GLY A 189 23.98 -9.84 -5.75
N ALA A 190 23.70 -8.89 -4.87
CA ALA A 190 22.70 -9.00 -3.83
C ALA A 190 21.93 -7.68 -3.69
N LEU A 191 20.62 -7.76 -3.66
CA LEU A 191 19.73 -6.64 -3.37
C LEU A 191 19.08 -6.86 -2.00
N SER A 192 19.27 -5.90 -1.09
CA SER A 192 18.59 -5.86 0.20
C SER A 192 17.69 -4.63 0.27
N VAL A 193 16.40 -4.84 0.51
CA VAL A 193 15.40 -3.77 0.64
C VAL A 193 14.73 -3.86 1.99
N SER A 194 14.76 -2.77 2.74
CA SER A 194 14.04 -2.61 4.01
C SER A 194 13.10 -1.43 3.92
N GLU A 195 11.80 -1.72 4.01
CA GLU A 195 10.74 -0.70 4.03
C GLU A 195 10.06 -0.68 5.39
N THR A 196 9.73 0.52 5.86
CA THR A 196 8.97 0.73 7.11
C THR A 196 8.00 1.88 6.94
N GLY A 197 6.89 1.82 7.68
CA GLY A 197 5.92 2.90 7.70
C GLY A 197 4.49 2.43 7.57
N SER A 198 3.58 3.39 7.48
CA SER A 198 2.14 3.15 7.36
C SER A 198 1.40 4.29 6.67
N ALA A 199 0.24 3.97 6.13
CA ALA A 199 -0.80 4.93 5.80
C ALA A 199 -1.92 4.80 6.83
N ASP A 200 -2.22 5.88 7.55
CA ASP A 200 -3.31 5.96 8.53
C ASP A 200 -4.34 7.00 8.08
N GLN A 201 -5.61 6.79 8.35
CA GLN A 201 -6.69 7.68 7.91
C GLN A 201 -7.53 8.14 9.10
N TYR A 202 -7.70 9.45 9.22
CA TYR A 202 -8.70 10.07 10.07
C TYR A 202 -9.98 10.24 9.27
N THR A 203 -11.11 9.80 9.85
CA THR A 203 -12.37 9.73 9.13
C THR A 203 -13.46 10.40 9.96
N ILE A 204 -14.20 11.32 9.34
CA ILE A 204 -15.41 11.93 9.88
C ILE A 204 -16.55 11.56 8.95
N SER A 205 -17.55 10.85 9.48
CA SER A 205 -18.66 10.34 8.67
C SER A 205 -20.01 10.73 9.26
N TRP A 206 -20.96 10.94 8.36
CA TRP A 206 -22.37 11.05 8.66
C TRP A 206 -23.16 10.11 7.77
N ALA A 207 -24.19 9.46 8.33
CA ALA A 207 -25.13 8.67 7.54
C ALA A 207 -26.53 8.74 8.13
N SER A 208 -27.53 8.57 7.25
CA SER A 208 -28.94 8.53 7.60
C SER A 208 -29.59 7.24 7.17
N ASN A 209 -30.46 6.72 8.04
CA ASN A 209 -31.39 5.62 7.76
C ASN A 209 -32.76 6.20 7.40
N ILE A 210 -33.20 5.96 6.17
CA ILE A 210 -34.49 6.43 5.63
C ILE A 210 -35.42 5.24 5.47
N SER A 211 -36.45 5.18 6.30
CA SER A 211 -37.53 4.16 6.26
C SER A 211 -37.04 2.70 6.37
N ASN A 212 -35.83 2.43 6.88
CA ASN A 212 -35.18 1.12 6.90
C ASN A 212 -35.01 0.46 5.51
N GLN A 213 -35.16 1.24 4.44
CA GLN A 213 -34.99 0.80 3.06
C GLN A 213 -33.78 1.45 2.39
N TRP A 214 -33.55 2.73 2.65
CA TRP A 214 -32.48 3.51 2.07
C TRP A 214 -31.53 3.97 3.18
N TYR A 215 -30.26 3.78 2.96
CA TYR A 215 -29.18 4.31 3.81
C TYR A 215 -28.26 5.12 2.93
N VAL A 216 -28.02 6.35 3.32
CA VAL A 216 -27.15 7.27 2.59
C VAL A 216 -26.07 7.77 3.55
N GLY A 217 -24.87 7.97 3.05
CA GLY A 217 -23.76 8.42 3.87
C GLY A 217 -22.76 9.27 3.11
N LEU A 218 -22.08 10.11 3.86
CA LEU A 218 -21.01 10.99 3.42
C LEU A 218 -19.83 10.86 4.38
N THR A 219 -18.62 10.93 3.85
CA THR A 219 -17.39 10.87 4.64
C THR A 219 -16.38 11.86 4.13
N LEU A 220 -15.70 12.52 5.07
CA LEU A 220 -14.46 13.24 4.86
C LEU A 220 -13.31 12.36 5.37
N ASN A 221 -12.33 12.10 4.52
CA ASN A 221 -11.15 11.31 4.81
C ASN A 221 -9.91 12.19 4.78
N ILE A 222 -9.06 12.05 5.78
CA ILE A 222 -7.77 12.73 5.91
C ILE A 222 -6.70 11.65 6.11
N PRO A 223 -6.18 11.05 5.03
CA PRO A 223 -5.07 10.10 5.12
C PRO A 223 -3.76 10.81 5.42
N THR A 224 -2.92 10.13 6.20
CA THR A 224 -1.54 10.51 6.49
C THR A 224 -0.62 9.36 6.10
N ILE A 225 0.56 9.69 5.58
CA ILE A 225 1.59 8.70 5.21
C ILE A 225 2.87 9.02 5.96
N THR A 226 3.52 7.97 6.42
CA THR A 226 4.92 8.00 6.88
C THR A 226 5.59 6.77 6.29
N TYR A 227 6.69 6.97 5.59
CA TYR A 227 7.39 5.91 4.87
C TYR A 227 8.90 6.13 4.88
N SER A 228 9.64 5.06 5.07
CA SER A 228 11.10 5.04 4.94
C SER A 228 11.52 3.77 4.22
N LYS A 229 12.42 3.91 3.27
CA LYS A 229 12.99 2.83 2.45
C LYS A 229 14.51 2.93 2.50
N GLN A 230 15.15 1.80 2.71
CA GLN A 230 16.59 1.63 2.60
C GLN A 230 16.85 0.51 1.61
N VAL A 231 17.72 0.77 0.64
CA VAL A 231 18.15 -0.17 -0.39
C VAL A 231 19.65 -0.29 -0.31
N SER A 232 20.17 -1.51 -0.34
CA SER A 232 21.59 -1.80 -0.59
C SER A 232 21.67 -2.75 -1.76
N LEU A 233 22.25 -2.29 -2.85
CA LEU A 233 22.53 -3.08 -4.04
C LEU A 233 24.03 -3.30 -4.14
N GLN A 234 24.44 -4.55 -4.06
CA GLN A 234 25.85 -4.96 -4.13
C GLN A 234 26.08 -5.75 -5.40
N GLU A 235 27.17 -5.46 -6.08
CA GLU A 235 27.66 -6.27 -7.20
C GLU A 235 29.13 -6.59 -7.00
N THR A 236 29.52 -7.81 -7.32
CA THR A 236 30.88 -8.31 -7.12
C THR A 236 31.37 -9.16 -8.28
N ASN A 237 32.68 -9.20 -8.44
CA ASN A 237 33.38 -10.24 -9.15
C ASN A 237 34.61 -10.68 -8.33
N ARG A 238 35.51 -11.49 -8.87
CA ARG A 238 36.65 -12.05 -8.14
C ARG A 238 37.58 -11.01 -7.50
N ILE A 239 37.62 -9.79 -8.03
CA ILE A 239 38.64 -8.75 -7.67
C ILE A 239 37.96 -7.41 -7.31
N ASN A 240 36.78 -7.15 -7.83
CA ASN A 240 36.14 -5.85 -7.71
C ASN A 240 34.79 -5.99 -7.02
N SER A 241 34.37 -4.92 -6.35
CA SER A 241 33.03 -4.84 -5.74
C SER A 241 32.50 -3.40 -5.83
N ALA A 242 31.20 -3.28 -5.92
CA ALA A 242 30.49 -2.02 -5.78
C ALA A 242 29.26 -2.22 -4.89
N GLU A 243 28.94 -1.22 -4.07
CA GLU A 243 27.75 -1.18 -3.23
C GLU A 243 27.13 0.20 -3.32
N LEU A 244 25.89 0.25 -3.78
CA LEU A 244 25.04 1.44 -3.75
C LEU A 244 24.07 1.32 -2.58
N LYS A 245 24.18 2.24 -1.61
CA LYS A 245 23.22 2.40 -0.52
C LYS A 245 22.34 3.59 -0.79
N SER A 246 21.03 3.39 -0.74
CA SER A 246 20.08 4.46 -0.97
C SER A 246 19.08 4.52 0.16
N MET A 247 18.72 5.75 0.55
CA MET A 247 17.69 6.03 1.54
C MET A 247 16.64 6.94 0.94
N TYR A 248 15.38 6.59 1.15
CA TYR A 248 14.23 7.41 0.75
C TYR A 248 13.26 7.52 1.91
N TYR A 249 12.87 8.73 2.22
CA TYR A 249 11.87 9.04 3.24
C TYR A 249 10.75 9.88 2.63
N ALA A 250 9.51 9.53 2.95
CA ALA A 250 8.33 10.29 2.55
C ALA A 250 7.34 10.43 3.70
N SER A 251 6.80 11.61 3.88
CA SER A 251 5.71 11.86 4.82
C SER A 251 4.74 12.89 4.25
N GLY A 252 3.45 12.73 4.55
CA GLY A 252 2.48 13.69 4.04
C GLY A 252 1.07 13.48 4.54
N VAL A 253 0.21 14.37 4.10
CA VAL A 253 -1.21 14.39 4.42
C VAL A 253 -2.01 14.65 3.15
N GLY A 254 -3.19 14.05 3.09
CA GLY A 254 -4.12 14.22 1.97
C GLY A 254 -5.54 14.46 2.42
N VAL A 255 -6.41 14.69 1.45
CA VAL A 255 -7.85 14.84 1.67
C VAL A 255 -8.64 14.19 0.55
N SER A 256 -9.72 13.52 0.91
CA SER A 256 -10.72 12.97 -0.04
C SER A 256 -12.09 12.91 0.59
N GLY A 257 -13.12 12.77 -0.26
CA GLY A 257 -14.50 12.58 0.17
C GLY A 257 -15.06 11.29 -0.38
N SER A 258 -16.02 10.69 0.33
CA SER A 258 -16.79 9.56 -0.19
C SER A 258 -18.27 9.70 0.06
N ILE A 259 -19.05 9.14 -0.87
CA ILE A 259 -20.50 9.03 -0.78
C ILE A 259 -20.89 7.58 -0.89
N GLY A 260 -21.97 7.21 -0.22
CA GLY A 260 -22.45 5.83 -0.25
C GLY A 260 -23.94 5.71 -0.17
N LEU A 261 -24.39 4.59 -0.70
CA LEU A 261 -25.79 4.19 -0.74
C LEU A 261 -25.92 2.70 -0.40
N ILE A 262 -26.89 2.36 0.45
CA ILE A 262 -27.37 0.98 0.60
C ILE A 262 -28.89 1.01 0.40
N TYR A 263 -29.36 0.16 -0.51
CA TYR A 263 -30.78 -0.06 -0.77
C TYR A 263 -31.19 -1.46 -0.32
N ARG A 264 -32.24 -1.52 0.47
CA ARG A 264 -32.83 -2.76 0.99
C ARG A 264 -34.24 -2.93 0.45
N PRO A 265 -34.42 -3.51 -0.78
CA PRO A 265 -35.76 -3.67 -1.40
C PRO A 265 -36.67 -4.60 -0.60
N ILE A 266 -36.08 -5.63 -0.04
CA ILE A 266 -36.77 -6.63 0.80
C ILE A 266 -35.93 -6.96 2.02
N ARG A 267 -36.50 -7.63 3.04
CA ARG A 267 -35.83 -7.98 4.28
C ARG A 267 -34.48 -8.74 4.06
N TYR A 268 -34.44 -9.57 3.04
CA TYR A 268 -33.35 -10.53 2.81
C TYR A 268 -32.30 -10.08 1.77
N LEU A 269 -32.49 -8.93 1.12
CA LEU A 269 -31.60 -8.45 0.07
C LEU A 269 -31.15 -7.02 0.34
N ARG A 270 -29.85 -6.77 0.19
CA ARG A 270 -29.24 -5.44 0.22
C ARG A 270 -28.34 -5.26 -0.99
N ILE A 271 -28.37 -4.06 -1.55
CA ILE A 271 -27.52 -3.65 -2.67
C ILE A 271 -26.77 -2.41 -2.18
N GLY A 272 -25.48 -2.41 -2.27
CA GLY A 272 -24.60 -1.30 -1.85
C GLY A 272 -23.82 -0.75 -3.02
N ALA A 273 -23.67 0.56 -3.06
CA ALA A 273 -22.79 1.26 -3.98
C ALA A 273 -22.10 2.42 -3.26
N SER A 274 -20.86 2.69 -3.62
CA SER A 274 -20.13 3.83 -3.10
C SER A 274 -19.16 4.39 -4.13
N PHE A 275 -18.84 5.66 -3.94
CA PHE A 275 -17.85 6.38 -4.72
C PHE A 275 -16.96 7.18 -3.79
N GLN A 276 -15.66 7.10 -4.01
CA GLN A 276 -14.65 7.90 -3.32
C GLN A 276 -13.86 8.72 -4.35
N THR A 277 -13.75 10.01 -4.10
CA THR A 277 -12.93 10.90 -4.91
C THR A 277 -11.46 10.49 -4.87
N PRO A 278 -10.66 10.82 -5.86
CA PRO A 278 -9.22 10.81 -5.72
C PRO A 278 -8.79 11.56 -4.45
N THR A 279 -7.70 11.10 -3.83
CA THR A 279 -7.10 11.80 -2.69
C THR A 279 -6.01 12.72 -3.20
N ALA A 280 -6.17 14.02 -3.00
CA ALA A 280 -5.09 14.97 -3.21
C ALA A 280 -4.16 14.92 -1.98
N MET A 281 -2.89 14.61 -2.19
CA MET A 281 -1.87 14.48 -1.15
C MET A 281 -0.70 15.38 -1.43
N GLN A 282 -0.17 15.98 -0.37
CA GLN A 282 1.11 16.69 -0.39
C GLN A 282 2.11 15.91 0.45
N LEU A 283 3.20 15.51 -0.18
CA LEU A 283 4.27 14.73 0.44
C LEU A 283 5.52 15.60 0.58
N SER A 284 6.23 15.41 1.68
CA SER A 284 7.59 15.87 1.90
C SER A 284 8.50 14.68 1.75
N VAL A 285 9.46 14.75 0.82
CA VAL A 285 10.36 13.65 0.48
C VAL A 285 11.81 14.06 0.71
N GLN A 286 12.64 13.08 1.09
CA GLN A 286 14.08 13.22 1.25
C GLN A 286 14.75 11.96 0.67
N THR A 287 15.89 12.14 0.00
CA THR A 287 16.67 11.05 -0.56
C THR A 287 18.17 11.26 -0.31
N GLU A 288 18.87 10.17 -0.15
CA GLU A 288 20.35 10.13 -0.02
C GLU A 288 20.82 8.86 -0.73
N GLY A 289 22.06 8.90 -1.25
CA GLY A 289 22.66 7.75 -1.90
C GLY A 289 24.19 7.76 -1.71
N ASP A 290 24.76 6.62 -1.36
CA ASP A 290 26.18 6.46 -1.13
C ASP A 290 26.72 5.34 -2.00
N MET A 291 27.81 5.60 -2.71
CA MET A 291 28.50 4.62 -3.54
C MET A 291 29.83 4.23 -2.90
N TYR A 292 30.00 2.96 -2.70
CA TYR A 292 31.25 2.35 -2.25
C TYR A 292 31.76 1.42 -3.34
N SER A 293 32.94 1.66 -3.89
CA SER A 293 33.52 0.78 -4.90
C SER A 293 34.96 0.39 -4.56
N SER A 294 35.35 -0.78 -5.02
CA SER A 294 36.71 -1.29 -4.94
C SER A 294 37.11 -1.82 -6.31
N ILE A 295 37.91 -1.06 -7.03
CA ILE A 295 38.27 -1.35 -8.43
C ILE A 295 39.80 -1.55 -8.50
N ASN A 296 40.23 -2.75 -8.89
CA ASN A 296 41.63 -3.14 -8.98
C ASN A 296 42.40 -2.88 -7.68
N GLY A 297 41.76 -3.05 -6.53
CA GLY A 297 42.34 -2.85 -5.20
C GLY A 297 42.36 -1.41 -4.70
N GLN A 298 41.88 -0.44 -5.49
CA GLN A 298 41.66 0.94 -5.05
C GLN A 298 40.22 1.08 -4.56
N LYS A 299 40.02 1.78 -3.43
CA LYS A 299 38.70 2.01 -2.81
C LYS A 299 38.26 3.44 -3.04
N PHE A 300 37.02 3.59 -3.39
CA PHE A 300 36.36 4.88 -3.59
C PHE A 300 35.09 4.93 -2.74
N GLU A 301 34.82 6.09 -2.19
CA GLU A 301 33.63 6.39 -1.40
C GLU A 301 33.09 7.72 -1.90
N VAL A 302 31.85 7.71 -2.39
CA VAL A 302 31.16 8.88 -2.91
C VAL A 302 29.84 9.00 -2.19
N LEU A 303 29.69 10.10 -1.45
CA LEU A 303 28.49 10.39 -0.66
C LEU A 303 27.73 11.52 -1.32
N THR A 304 26.42 11.37 -1.47
CA THR A 304 25.57 12.47 -1.92
C THR A 304 25.42 13.52 -0.81
N PRO A 305 25.19 14.78 -1.14
CA PRO A 305 24.72 15.75 -0.17
C PRO A 305 23.30 15.36 0.30
N SER A 306 22.90 15.89 1.46
CA SER A 306 21.48 15.78 1.84
C SER A 306 20.61 16.50 0.82
N SER A 307 19.60 15.83 0.27
CA SER A 307 18.66 16.45 -0.68
C SER A 307 17.83 17.59 -0.07
N GLY A 308 17.89 17.74 1.26
CA GLY A 308 16.93 18.57 1.98
C GLY A 308 15.51 17.99 1.86
N THR A 309 14.51 18.79 2.22
CA THR A 309 13.11 18.41 2.10
C THR A 309 12.51 18.96 0.80
N MET A 310 12.10 18.08 -0.07
CA MET A 310 11.39 18.42 -1.30
C MET A 310 9.89 18.21 -1.13
N SER A 311 9.09 18.94 -1.89
CA SER A 311 7.63 18.82 -1.91
C SER A 311 7.20 18.08 -3.17
N MET A 312 6.38 17.05 -3.02
CA MET A 312 5.78 16.27 -4.10
C MET A 312 4.26 16.26 -3.94
N GLU A 313 3.55 16.52 -5.03
CA GLU A 313 2.10 16.38 -5.08
C GLU A 313 1.75 15.02 -5.67
N MET A 314 0.77 14.34 -5.08
CA MET A 314 0.30 13.04 -5.52
C MET A 314 -1.23 13.00 -5.53
N ILE A 315 -1.80 12.38 -6.54
CA ILE A 315 -3.23 12.12 -6.65
C ILE A 315 -3.45 10.61 -6.65
N SER A 316 -4.14 10.09 -5.61
CA SER A 316 -4.46 8.66 -5.56
C SER A 316 -5.62 8.31 -6.51
N PRO A 317 -5.79 7.03 -6.90
CA PRO A 317 -6.91 6.58 -7.73
C PRO A 317 -8.28 6.96 -7.15
N LEU A 318 -9.24 7.28 -8.03
CA LEU A 318 -10.65 7.23 -7.67
C LEU A 318 -11.06 5.78 -7.36
N ARG A 319 -12.07 5.59 -6.48
CA ARG A 319 -12.53 4.25 -6.14
C ARG A 319 -14.05 4.17 -6.19
N THR A 320 -14.55 3.07 -6.72
CA THR A 320 -15.96 2.73 -6.72
C THR A 320 -16.15 1.30 -6.21
N SER A 321 -17.20 1.08 -5.44
CA SER A 321 -17.54 -0.25 -4.92
C SER A 321 -19.00 -0.57 -5.19
N PHE A 322 -19.25 -1.79 -5.62
CA PHE A 322 -20.59 -2.36 -5.80
C PHE A 322 -20.70 -3.67 -5.04
N SER A 323 -21.78 -3.89 -4.33
CA SER A 323 -21.97 -5.11 -3.56
C SER A 323 -23.42 -5.53 -3.50
N VAL A 324 -23.62 -6.85 -3.45
CA VAL A 324 -24.92 -7.47 -3.18
C VAL A 324 -24.76 -8.38 -1.97
N ALA A 325 -25.67 -8.25 -1.00
CA ALA A 325 -25.69 -9.10 0.18
C ALA A 325 -27.06 -9.75 0.36
N GLY A 326 -27.04 -11.08 0.49
CA GLY A 326 -28.21 -11.90 0.76
C GLY A 326 -28.23 -12.39 2.21
N GLN A 327 -29.38 -12.30 2.88
CA GLN A 327 -29.61 -12.85 4.20
C GLN A 327 -30.39 -14.16 4.07
N ILE A 328 -29.85 -15.25 4.63
CA ILE A 328 -30.47 -16.57 4.62
C ILE A 328 -31.09 -16.80 6.00
N GLY A 329 -32.43 -16.73 6.06
CA GLY A 329 -33.13 -16.73 7.35
C GLY A 329 -32.67 -15.56 8.25
N ASP A 330 -32.62 -15.80 9.55
CA ASP A 330 -32.09 -14.84 10.52
C ASP A 330 -30.69 -15.19 11.02
N TYR A 331 -30.06 -16.22 10.41
CA TYR A 331 -28.82 -16.81 10.93
C TYR A 331 -27.61 -16.71 10.00
N ALA A 332 -27.78 -16.44 8.71
CA ALA A 332 -26.63 -16.36 7.81
C ALA A 332 -26.72 -15.16 6.87
N MET A 333 -25.57 -14.64 6.47
CA MET A 333 -25.43 -13.57 5.49
C MET A 333 -24.28 -13.91 4.55
N LEU A 334 -24.48 -13.70 3.25
CA LEU A 334 -23.49 -13.84 2.20
C LEU A 334 -23.41 -12.52 1.43
N ALA A 335 -22.19 -12.07 1.13
CA ALA A 335 -21.98 -10.88 0.30
C ALA A 335 -20.93 -11.15 -0.78
N VAL A 336 -21.17 -10.53 -1.93
CA VAL A 336 -20.20 -10.42 -3.03
C VAL A 336 -20.02 -8.93 -3.31
N GLN A 337 -18.77 -8.51 -3.43
CA GLN A 337 -18.40 -7.12 -3.66
C GLN A 337 -17.35 -7.05 -4.76
N TYR A 338 -17.51 -6.07 -5.61
CA TYR A 338 -16.56 -5.70 -6.64
C TYR A 338 -16.11 -4.26 -6.43
N ASP A 339 -14.81 -4.06 -6.35
CA ASP A 339 -14.21 -2.74 -6.23
C ASP A 339 -13.39 -2.45 -7.49
N TYR A 340 -13.47 -1.22 -7.94
CA TYR A 340 -12.75 -0.69 -9.07
C TYR A 340 -12.00 0.56 -8.66
N ALA A 341 -10.70 0.62 -8.94
CA ALA A 341 -9.88 1.79 -8.74
C ALA A 341 -9.24 2.21 -10.06
N HIS A 342 -9.33 3.51 -10.39
CA HIS A 342 -8.85 4.08 -11.64
C HIS A 342 -7.93 5.28 -11.39
N SER A 343 -6.82 5.31 -12.09
CA SER A 343 -5.89 6.43 -12.16
C SER A 343 -5.44 6.64 -13.60
N ALA A 344 -5.19 7.88 -13.99
CA ALA A 344 -4.65 8.19 -15.33
C ALA A 344 -3.20 7.70 -15.52
N GLU A 345 -2.48 7.45 -14.43
CA GLU A 345 -1.04 7.14 -14.43
C GLU A 345 -0.73 5.66 -14.21
N MET A 346 -1.74 4.83 -13.90
CA MET A 346 -1.57 3.42 -13.53
C MET A 346 -2.63 2.54 -14.20
N GLU A 347 -2.41 1.21 -14.17
CA GLU A 347 -3.44 0.25 -14.57
C GLU A 347 -4.63 0.27 -13.61
N ASP A 348 -5.78 -0.07 -14.15
CA ASP A 348 -7.01 -0.17 -13.38
C ASP A 348 -6.97 -1.39 -12.44
N VAL A 349 -7.33 -1.19 -11.17
CA VAL A 349 -7.39 -2.29 -10.20
C VAL A 349 -8.79 -2.82 -10.06
N HIS A 350 -8.90 -4.12 -10.17
CA HIS A 350 -10.11 -4.88 -9.98
C HIS A 350 -10.00 -5.77 -8.73
N THR A 351 -10.88 -5.58 -7.76
CA THR A 351 -10.90 -6.41 -6.55
C THR A 351 -12.23 -7.11 -6.43
N LEU A 352 -12.20 -8.43 -6.31
CA LEU A 352 -13.37 -9.26 -6.02
C LEU A 352 -13.29 -9.75 -4.58
N ARG A 353 -14.33 -9.47 -3.78
CA ARG A 353 -14.44 -9.92 -2.38
C ARG A 353 -15.70 -10.76 -2.19
N VAL A 354 -15.55 -11.85 -1.46
CA VAL A 354 -16.68 -12.70 -1.05
C VAL A 354 -16.59 -12.89 0.45
N GLY A 355 -17.71 -12.69 1.15
CA GLY A 355 -17.75 -12.81 2.61
C GLY A 355 -19.03 -13.50 3.09
N ALA A 356 -18.90 -14.31 4.10
CA ALA A 356 -20.01 -15.00 4.76
C ALA A 356 -19.94 -14.82 6.27
N GLU A 357 -21.10 -14.60 6.90
CA GLU A 357 -21.26 -14.56 8.37
C GLU A 357 -22.42 -15.48 8.76
N VAL A 358 -22.20 -16.36 9.73
CA VAL A 358 -23.20 -17.29 10.23
C VAL A 358 -23.33 -17.15 11.74
N GLN A 359 -24.54 -16.99 12.23
CA GLN A 359 -24.83 -17.07 13.66
C GLN A 359 -24.94 -18.54 14.08
N ALA A 360 -23.86 -19.07 14.65
CA ALA A 360 -23.76 -20.48 15.06
C ALA A 360 -24.56 -20.77 16.34
N TYR A 361 -24.62 -19.80 17.25
CA TYR A 361 -25.37 -19.87 18.50
C TYR A 361 -25.80 -18.46 18.91
N ARG A 362 -26.62 -18.32 19.94
CA ARG A 362 -27.05 -17.00 20.47
C ARG A 362 -25.87 -16.11 20.79
N GLY A 363 -25.71 -15.03 20.02
CA GLY A 363 -24.62 -14.08 20.15
C GLY A 363 -23.27 -14.54 19.58
N LEU A 364 -23.12 -15.80 19.17
CA LEU A 364 -21.88 -16.34 18.58
C LEU A 364 -21.98 -16.32 17.05
N PHE A 365 -20.99 -15.70 16.40
CA PHE A 365 -20.89 -15.58 14.95
C PHE A 365 -19.58 -16.17 14.43
N LEU A 366 -19.65 -16.81 13.28
CA LEU A 366 -18.50 -17.28 12.51
C LEU A 366 -18.47 -16.54 11.19
N ASN A 367 -17.29 -16.12 10.77
CA ASN A 367 -17.07 -15.38 9.53
C ASN A 367 -16.06 -16.10 8.66
N ALA A 368 -16.23 -16.01 7.35
CA ALA A 368 -15.25 -16.45 6.36
C ALA A 368 -15.20 -15.46 5.21
N GLY A 369 -14.04 -15.25 4.63
CA GLY A 369 -13.84 -14.32 3.52
C GLY A 369 -12.75 -14.76 2.57
N TYR A 370 -12.89 -14.36 1.30
CA TYR A 370 -11.89 -14.52 0.26
C TYR A 370 -11.81 -13.28 -0.60
N VAL A 371 -10.59 -12.91 -1.01
CA VAL A 371 -10.33 -11.74 -1.84
C VAL A 371 -9.34 -12.07 -2.92
N TYR A 372 -9.61 -11.56 -4.11
CA TYR A 372 -8.69 -11.50 -5.24
C TYR A 372 -8.55 -10.05 -5.68
N GLU A 373 -7.32 -9.56 -5.79
CA GLU A 373 -6.99 -8.19 -6.20
C GLU A 373 -5.95 -8.23 -7.31
N SER A 374 -6.24 -7.54 -8.43
CA SER A 374 -5.30 -7.38 -9.55
C SER A 374 -4.22 -6.35 -9.23
N SER A 375 -3.20 -6.25 -10.07
CA SER A 375 -2.12 -5.27 -9.92
C SER A 375 -2.54 -3.87 -10.37
N PHE A 376 -1.92 -2.85 -9.76
CA PHE A 376 -1.89 -1.47 -10.25
C PHE A 376 -0.82 -1.23 -11.31
N MET A 377 0.18 -2.12 -11.40
CA MET A 377 1.32 -1.93 -12.30
C MET A 377 1.13 -2.68 -13.60
N ARG A 378 1.66 -2.10 -14.66
CA ARG A 378 1.93 -2.83 -15.89
C ARG A 378 3.05 -3.84 -15.67
N GLU A 379 3.05 -4.88 -16.47
CA GLU A 379 4.06 -5.94 -16.43
C GLU A 379 5.44 -5.45 -16.91
N ASP A 380 5.51 -4.28 -17.53
CA ASP A 380 6.71 -3.75 -18.14
C ASP A 380 7.48 -2.81 -17.18
N PRO A 381 8.69 -3.20 -16.72
CA PRO A 381 9.44 -2.44 -15.71
C PRO A 381 10.19 -1.20 -16.25
N ILE A 382 10.13 -0.91 -17.55
CA ILE A 382 11.05 -0.04 -18.31
C ILE A 382 11.01 1.46 -17.94
N TRP A 383 10.30 1.92 -16.89
CA TRP A 383 10.02 3.33 -16.80
C TRP A 383 10.18 3.96 -15.42
N MET A 384 11.31 3.75 -14.80
CA MET A 384 11.35 3.94 -13.37
C MET A 384 12.23 5.06 -12.84
N LEU A 385 13.31 5.42 -13.49
CA LEU A 385 14.14 6.56 -13.11
C LEU A 385 14.29 7.53 -14.30
N GLY A 386 14.05 8.83 -14.05
CA GLY A 386 14.38 9.87 -15.02
C GLY A 386 15.90 10.04 -15.12
N TYR A 387 16.40 10.40 -16.29
CA TYR A 387 17.83 10.62 -16.53
C TYR A 387 18.46 11.68 -15.61
N ASN A 388 17.66 12.58 -15.08
CA ASN A 388 18.07 13.67 -14.20
C ASN A 388 17.48 13.54 -12.78
N ASP A 389 17.14 12.31 -12.34
CA ASP A 389 16.59 12.09 -11.01
C ASP A 389 17.69 12.13 -9.94
N ILE A 390 17.38 12.73 -8.81
CA ILE A 390 18.23 12.68 -7.62
C ILE A 390 18.04 11.39 -6.82
N ARG A 391 17.02 10.61 -7.15
CA ARG A 391 16.80 9.28 -6.55
C ARG A 391 17.84 8.29 -7.04
N THR A 392 18.27 7.45 -6.13
CA THR A 392 19.30 6.43 -6.36
C THR A 392 18.82 5.03 -6.02
N ASP A 393 17.59 4.89 -5.53
CA ASP A 393 17.06 3.63 -4.98
C ASP A 393 16.62 2.67 -6.09
N MET A 394 17.54 1.83 -6.53
CA MET A 394 17.29 0.74 -7.47
C MET A 394 16.54 -0.41 -6.79
N ASP A 395 15.23 -0.39 -6.83
CA ASP A 395 14.32 -1.42 -6.28
C ASP A 395 13.01 -1.37 -7.05
N TYR A 396 12.87 -2.20 -8.06
CA TYR A 396 11.72 -2.27 -8.92
C TYR A 396 10.96 -3.56 -8.70
N ARG A 397 9.65 -3.46 -8.52
CA ARG A 397 8.82 -4.63 -8.24
C ARG A 397 7.52 -4.58 -9.03
N TYR A 398 7.10 -5.77 -9.44
CA TYR A 398 5.78 -6.00 -10.01
C TYR A 398 5.08 -7.11 -9.25
N THR A 399 3.85 -6.86 -8.83
CA THR A 399 3.00 -7.86 -8.16
C THR A 399 1.78 -8.11 -9.04
N PRO A 400 1.68 -9.26 -9.71
CA PRO A 400 0.59 -9.54 -10.64
C PRO A 400 -0.78 -9.54 -9.99
N HIS A 401 -0.88 -10.11 -8.80
CA HIS A 401 -2.11 -10.15 -8.00
C HIS A 401 -1.82 -10.47 -6.55
N SER A 402 -2.77 -10.14 -5.69
CA SER A 402 -2.78 -10.52 -4.27
C SER A 402 -4.04 -11.31 -3.95
N GLN A 403 -3.91 -12.31 -3.10
CA GLN A 403 -5.05 -13.12 -2.64
C GLN A 403 -5.08 -13.19 -1.12
N TYR A 404 -6.30 -13.23 -0.58
CA TYR A 404 -6.51 -13.31 0.87
C TYR A 404 -7.55 -14.37 1.18
N ALA A 405 -7.32 -15.13 2.24
CA ALA A 405 -8.32 -15.98 2.87
C ALA A 405 -8.42 -15.63 4.35
N SER A 406 -9.63 -15.55 4.87
CA SER A 406 -9.85 -15.15 6.25
C SER A 406 -10.95 -15.96 6.92
N LEU A 407 -10.79 -16.14 8.24
CA LEU A 407 -11.77 -16.77 9.12
C LEU A 407 -11.89 -15.93 10.39
N GLY A 408 -13.07 -15.90 11.00
CA GLY A 408 -13.29 -15.16 12.23
C GLY A 408 -14.34 -15.79 13.11
N ILE A 409 -14.23 -15.50 14.39
CA ILE A 409 -15.21 -15.85 15.42
C ILE A 409 -15.49 -14.63 16.28
N GLY A 410 -16.75 -14.41 16.64
CA GLY A 410 -17.12 -13.27 17.46
C GLY A 410 -18.33 -13.54 18.33
N TYR A 411 -18.33 -12.90 19.49
CA TYR A 411 -19.47 -12.84 20.39
C TYR A 411 -20.04 -11.42 20.41
N ARG A 412 -21.36 -11.32 20.22
CA ARG A 412 -22.08 -10.04 20.18
C ARG A 412 -23.24 -10.10 21.16
N SER A 413 -23.17 -9.23 22.17
CA SER A 413 -24.27 -8.98 23.11
C SER A 413 -24.84 -7.57 22.90
N ASP A 414 -25.81 -7.20 23.74
CA ASP A 414 -26.37 -5.84 23.74
C ASP A 414 -25.38 -4.77 24.20
N VAL A 415 -24.38 -5.12 25.00
CA VAL A 415 -23.42 -4.19 25.62
C VAL A 415 -22.01 -4.36 25.07
N VAL A 416 -21.58 -5.59 24.78
CA VAL A 416 -20.20 -5.89 24.41
C VAL A 416 -20.16 -6.69 23.12
N VAL A 417 -19.22 -6.35 22.26
CA VAL A 417 -18.80 -7.15 21.09
C VAL A 417 -17.34 -7.52 21.27
N ALA A 418 -17.02 -8.80 21.20
CA ALA A 418 -15.65 -9.32 21.23
C ALA A 418 -15.46 -10.27 20.03
N GLN A 419 -14.43 -10.03 19.23
CA GLN A 419 -14.21 -10.77 17.98
C GLN A 419 -12.72 -11.00 17.76
N VAL A 420 -12.40 -12.14 17.15
CA VAL A 420 -11.06 -12.47 16.67
C VAL A 420 -11.15 -12.98 15.23
N ALA A 421 -10.21 -12.60 14.41
CA ALA A 421 -10.09 -13.10 13.05
C ALA A 421 -8.65 -13.44 12.72
N TYR A 422 -8.49 -14.39 11.83
CA TYR A 422 -7.22 -14.75 11.20
C TYR A 422 -7.34 -14.49 9.71
N GLN A 423 -6.31 -13.86 9.13
CA GLN A 423 -6.17 -13.62 7.70
C GLN A 423 -4.84 -14.14 7.21
N TYR A 424 -4.86 -14.82 6.09
CA TYR A 424 -3.70 -15.24 5.34
C TYR A 424 -3.69 -14.56 3.98
N ARG A 425 -2.64 -13.77 3.70
CA ARG A 425 -2.37 -13.15 2.39
C ARG A 425 -1.22 -13.87 1.74
N TRP A 426 -1.32 -14.13 0.45
CA TRP A 426 -0.21 -14.65 -0.34
C TRP A 426 -0.13 -13.92 -1.68
N GLN A 427 1.08 -13.67 -2.09
CA GLN A 427 1.41 -13.02 -3.35
C GLN A 427 2.80 -13.45 -3.80
N THR A 428 3.02 -13.47 -5.13
CA THR A 428 4.34 -13.56 -5.73
C THR A 428 4.64 -12.19 -6.33
N LEU A 429 5.83 -11.68 -6.06
CA LEU A 429 6.30 -10.47 -6.68
C LEU A 429 7.54 -10.76 -7.51
N HIS A 430 7.63 -10.09 -8.63
CA HIS A 430 8.80 -10.06 -9.49
C HIS A 430 9.65 -8.88 -9.06
N GLN A 431 10.85 -9.17 -8.55
CA GLN A 431 11.79 -8.18 -8.05
C GLN A 431 12.90 -7.97 -9.06
N TYR A 432 13.17 -6.71 -9.39
CA TYR A 432 14.28 -6.31 -10.25
C TYR A 432 15.20 -5.39 -9.45
N ALA A 433 16.50 -5.60 -9.56
CA ALA A 433 17.51 -4.76 -8.93
C ALA A 433 17.86 -3.54 -9.81
N SER A 434 17.58 -3.61 -11.10
CA SER A 434 17.87 -2.54 -12.05
C SER A 434 16.95 -2.61 -13.27
N GLU A 435 16.88 -1.54 -14.05
CA GLU A 435 16.12 -1.49 -15.31
C GLU A 435 16.70 -2.40 -16.39
N MET A 436 18.00 -2.64 -16.33
CA MET A 436 18.70 -3.49 -17.31
C MET A 436 18.61 -4.98 -16.97
N GLN A 437 18.00 -5.33 -15.86
CA GLN A 437 17.78 -6.72 -15.48
C GLN A 437 16.58 -7.30 -16.25
N LEU A 438 16.86 -8.21 -17.20
CA LEU A 438 15.82 -8.80 -18.07
C LEU A 438 15.00 -9.91 -17.35
N ILE A 439 15.56 -10.56 -16.35
CA ILE A 439 14.93 -11.69 -15.66
C ILE A 439 14.69 -11.27 -14.20
N PRO A 440 13.42 -11.25 -13.77
CA PRO A 440 13.11 -10.92 -12.39
C PRO A 440 13.58 -12.02 -11.42
N MET A 441 13.82 -11.62 -10.20
CA MET A 441 13.96 -12.53 -9.07
C MET A 441 12.58 -12.72 -8.44
N ASP A 442 12.07 -13.92 -8.47
CA ASP A 442 10.74 -14.21 -7.94
C ASP A 442 10.78 -14.33 -6.42
N VAL A 443 9.95 -13.57 -5.77
CA VAL A 443 9.84 -13.51 -4.31
C VAL A 443 8.42 -13.86 -3.87
N SER A 444 8.29 -14.91 -3.07
CA SER A 444 7.03 -15.28 -2.42
C SER A 444 6.89 -14.50 -1.11
N THR A 445 5.78 -13.79 -0.96
CA THR A 445 5.42 -13.12 0.29
C THR A 445 4.16 -13.73 0.88
N ARG A 446 4.22 -14.10 2.15
CA ARG A 446 3.11 -14.65 2.92
C ARG A 446 2.92 -13.83 4.19
N THR A 447 1.71 -13.32 4.39
CA THR A 447 1.37 -12.53 5.57
C THR A 447 0.32 -13.25 6.39
N HIS A 448 0.62 -13.51 7.65
CA HIS A 448 -0.30 -14.02 8.65
C HIS A 448 -0.71 -12.86 9.56
N ARG A 449 -2.01 -12.61 9.69
CA ARG A 449 -2.53 -11.55 10.54
C ARG A 449 -3.58 -12.12 11.50
N ILE A 450 -3.43 -11.83 12.78
CA ILE A 450 -4.42 -12.11 13.83
C ILE A 450 -4.97 -10.78 14.31
N VAL A 451 -6.29 -10.63 14.27
CA VAL A 451 -6.98 -9.38 14.63
C VAL A 451 -7.93 -9.65 15.78
N ALA A 452 -7.87 -8.82 16.81
CA ALA A 452 -8.78 -8.85 17.94
C ALA A 452 -9.50 -7.50 18.07
N THR A 453 -10.83 -7.53 18.17
CA THR A 453 -11.68 -6.32 18.30
C THR A 453 -12.55 -6.42 19.54
N LEU A 454 -12.58 -5.34 20.31
CA LEU A 454 -13.48 -5.15 21.43
C LEU A 454 -14.31 -3.87 21.22
N ALA A 455 -15.63 -3.98 21.36
CA ALA A 455 -16.53 -2.82 21.31
C ALA A 455 -17.44 -2.78 22.53
N TRP A 456 -17.77 -1.57 22.93
CA TRP A 456 -18.74 -1.28 23.98
C TRP A 456 -19.88 -0.45 23.43
N ARG A 457 -21.12 -0.90 23.69
CA ARG A 457 -22.40 -0.31 23.25
C ARG A 457 -23.13 0.29 24.43
N PHE A 458 -23.68 1.48 24.25
CA PHE A 458 -24.41 2.21 25.30
C PHE A 458 -25.51 3.11 24.75
#